data_040181a9b3865c25a3273fa550302f8e
#
_entry.id   040181a9b3865c25a3273fa550302f8e
#
_cell.length_a   1.000
_cell.length_b   1.000
_cell.length_c   1.000
_cell.angle_alpha   90.00
_cell.angle_beta   90.00
_cell.angle_gamma   90.00
#
_symmetry.space_group_name_H-M   'P 1'
#
loop_
_entity.id
_entity.type
_entity.pdbx_description
1 polymer ?
#
loop_
_entity_poly.entity_id
_entity_poly.type
_entity_poly.pdbx_seq_one_letter_code
_entity_poly.pdbx_strand_id
1 'polypeptide(L)'
;MTQLLSNSVFVLFLIIATGKILEQIKIRNFSLGIASIFIIASVFGYYGFVIPKDFEIFALALFVYCVGIEAGPQFFTMFSKKGRSWIIVPPVYVFFLILFTSLLALAAGGNFSAGSYTGLFAGAFISTPAMASALVRSGDNAIGAAFGIIYPISLIGNVYLISYLPVIFRHNVVKLISLHKEQSENSARSRIFKFFKVTNPNITGKHFGSLTQFKLSGVVFSRYIENGKSFLANDNIILNEGGYVAAVGSPENLENLEILIGPSGIPEIDKDDSVTTAKILISKGNVAGRTLGELDIEDHFNVKITRLIRGSVELSPDKGKQLVLGDKIVVIGNSESIQKLTEFLGDDVNEIFKTQFAPVSIGIVLGMIAGNFPIPGLGYSLGFTGGILAVSMFLGNRVKFASILWQMPQHTNSFLRQLSLYIFFAALGTSTGGELINIFINPGSTLFVSGAILLAFLPVIFTYGFSTFVLRKDPLETVGLIAGTLNSTSAVLNSNEVLKTDIQNTAFAFAYPVGLILAILSTELFQILSLFIVQRAN
;
A
#
# COMPACT_ATOMS: atom_id res chain seq x y z
N MET A 1 0.10 -41.45 -17.54
CA MET A 1 0.47 -40.07 -17.80
C MET A 1 -0.62 -39.27 -18.50
N THR A 2 -1.22 -39.79 -19.56
CA THR A 2 -2.36 -39.17 -20.29
C THR A 2 -3.57 -38.87 -19.40
N GLN A 3 -3.95 -39.80 -18.49
CA GLN A 3 -5.06 -39.61 -17.55
C GLN A 3 -4.77 -38.49 -16.50
N LEU A 4 -3.52 -38.26 -16.12
CA LEU A 4 -3.17 -37.17 -15.20
C LEU A 4 -3.23 -35.81 -15.89
N LEU A 5 -2.80 -35.74 -17.15
CA LEU A 5 -2.84 -34.53 -17.96
C LEU A 5 -4.27 -34.13 -18.40
N SER A 6 -5.24 -35.02 -18.31
CA SER A 6 -6.66 -34.68 -18.51
C SER A 6 -7.31 -34.03 -17.26
N ASN A 7 -6.64 -34.09 -16.11
CA ASN A 7 -7.14 -33.49 -14.88
C ASN A 7 -6.67 -32.01 -14.78
N SER A 8 -7.63 -31.09 -14.90
CA SER A 8 -7.34 -29.62 -14.86
C SER A 8 -6.65 -29.18 -13.59
N VAL A 9 -6.92 -29.83 -12.44
CA VAL A 9 -6.27 -29.49 -11.15
C VAL A 9 -4.80 -29.91 -11.18
N PHE A 10 -4.49 -31.08 -11.72
CA PHE A 10 -3.12 -31.54 -11.91
C PHE A 10 -2.34 -30.58 -12.82
N VAL A 11 -2.93 -30.20 -13.95
CA VAL A 11 -2.33 -29.25 -14.91
C VAL A 11 -2.11 -27.88 -14.26
N LEU A 12 -3.07 -27.38 -13.47
CA LEU A 12 -2.95 -26.13 -12.73
C LEU A 12 -1.72 -26.12 -11.82
N PHE A 13 -1.58 -27.16 -10.97
CA PHE A 13 -0.45 -27.23 -10.05
C PHE A 13 0.88 -27.49 -10.76
N LEU A 14 0.87 -28.24 -11.87
CA LEU A 14 2.05 -28.46 -12.69
C LEU A 14 2.57 -27.16 -13.32
N ILE A 15 1.66 -26.32 -13.85
CA ILE A 15 1.98 -24.99 -14.39
C ILE A 15 2.54 -24.08 -13.31
N ILE A 16 1.89 -24.02 -12.14
CA ILE A 16 2.36 -23.21 -11.02
C ILE A 16 3.75 -23.66 -10.57
N ALA A 17 3.96 -24.96 -10.39
CA ALA A 17 5.24 -25.52 -9.95
C ALA A 17 6.36 -25.22 -10.96
N THR A 18 6.17 -25.52 -12.23
CA THR A 18 7.14 -25.27 -13.29
C THR A 18 7.41 -23.79 -13.50
N GLY A 19 6.37 -22.95 -13.44
CA GLY A 19 6.50 -21.49 -13.47
C GLY A 19 7.32 -20.95 -12.29
N LYS A 20 7.09 -21.46 -11.09
CA LYS A 20 7.88 -21.07 -9.90
C LYS A 20 9.34 -21.54 -9.96
N ILE A 21 9.63 -22.67 -10.60
CA ILE A 21 10.98 -23.11 -10.89
C ILE A 21 11.65 -22.15 -11.89
N LEU A 22 10.93 -21.78 -12.95
CA LEU A 22 11.44 -20.81 -13.94
C LEU A 22 11.71 -19.43 -13.31
N GLU A 23 10.89 -19.01 -12.36
CA GLU A 23 11.08 -17.76 -11.61
C GLU A 23 12.41 -17.73 -10.82
N GLN A 24 12.90 -18.91 -10.35
CA GLN A 24 14.16 -19.01 -9.60
C GLN A 24 15.40 -18.78 -10.50
N ILE A 25 15.25 -18.90 -11.81
CA ILE A 25 16.33 -18.64 -12.76
C ILE A 25 16.54 -17.12 -12.83
N LYS A 26 17.59 -16.65 -12.16
CA LYS A 26 17.99 -15.24 -12.18
C LYS A 26 19.01 -15.01 -13.29
N ILE A 27 18.68 -14.14 -14.23
CA ILE A 27 19.63 -13.65 -15.23
C ILE A 27 20.20 -12.33 -14.72
N ARG A 28 21.44 -12.37 -14.20
CA ARG A 28 22.04 -11.30 -13.37
C ARG A 28 21.20 -11.08 -12.10
N ASN A 29 20.66 -9.91 -11.83
CA ASN A 29 19.78 -9.66 -10.67
C ASN A 29 18.28 -9.72 -11.03
N PHE A 30 17.95 -10.30 -12.16
CA PHE A 30 16.63 -10.27 -12.77
C PHE A 30 15.91 -11.61 -12.67
N SER A 31 14.66 -11.61 -12.16
CA SER A 31 13.74 -12.74 -12.14
C SER A 31 12.46 -12.38 -12.91
N LEU A 32 11.91 -13.32 -13.67
CA LEU A 32 10.64 -13.15 -14.40
C LEU A 32 9.44 -12.94 -13.47
N GLY A 33 9.59 -13.20 -12.17
CA GLY A 33 8.51 -13.09 -11.22
C GLY A 33 7.29 -13.92 -11.65
N ILE A 34 6.11 -13.39 -11.38
CA ILE A 34 4.84 -14.09 -11.67
C ILE A 34 4.56 -14.27 -13.16
N ALA A 35 5.22 -13.49 -14.03
CA ALA A 35 5.08 -13.67 -15.49
C ALA A 35 5.58 -15.03 -15.99
N SER A 36 6.46 -15.69 -15.24
CA SER A 36 6.92 -17.06 -15.53
C SER A 36 5.77 -18.06 -15.58
N ILE A 37 4.80 -17.95 -14.66
CA ILE A 37 3.61 -18.82 -14.63
C ILE A 37 2.76 -18.59 -15.87
N PHE A 38 2.54 -17.32 -16.26
CA PHE A 38 1.79 -16.99 -17.47
C PHE A 38 2.43 -17.54 -18.74
N ILE A 39 3.77 -17.42 -18.88
CA ILE A 39 4.51 -17.95 -20.04
C ILE A 39 4.35 -19.47 -20.13
N ILE A 40 4.57 -20.19 -19.02
CA ILE A 40 4.40 -21.64 -18.98
C ILE A 40 2.94 -22.02 -19.31
N ALA A 41 1.97 -21.34 -18.70
CA ALA A 41 0.55 -21.57 -18.96
C ALA A 41 0.19 -21.35 -20.42
N SER A 42 0.72 -20.31 -21.07
CA SER A 42 0.49 -20.03 -22.49
C SER A 42 1.03 -21.13 -23.40
N VAL A 43 2.18 -21.73 -23.04
CA VAL A 43 2.71 -22.91 -23.75
C VAL A 43 1.76 -24.09 -23.61
N PHE A 44 1.27 -24.38 -22.39
CA PHE A 44 0.27 -25.44 -22.20
C PHE A 44 -1.02 -25.16 -22.98
N GLY A 45 -1.50 -23.92 -22.98
CA GLY A 45 -2.67 -23.49 -23.74
C GLY A 45 -2.51 -23.69 -25.24
N TYR A 46 -1.32 -23.41 -25.78
CA TYR A 46 -1.01 -23.69 -27.19
C TYR A 46 -1.14 -25.17 -27.54
N TYR A 47 -0.75 -26.07 -26.63
CA TYR A 47 -0.93 -27.53 -26.81
C TYR A 47 -2.34 -28.03 -26.49
N GLY A 48 -3.31 -27.15 -26.27
CA GLY A 48 -4.72 -27.47 -26.06
C GLY A 48 -5.12 -27.82 -24.63
N PHE A 49 -4.24 -27.59 -23.63
CA PHE A 49 -4.62 -27.74 -22.24
C PHE A 49 -5.36 -26.48 -21.78
N VAL A 50 -6.55 -26.65 -21.20
CA VAL A 50 -7.40 -25.55 -20.75
C VAL A 50 -7.80 -25.77 -19.31
N ILE A 51 -7.54 -24.79 -18.46
CA ILE A 51 -8.04 -24.72 -17.09
C ILE A 51 -9.44 -24.08 -17.13
N PRO A 52 -10.46 -24.70 -16.45
CA PRO A 52 -11.81 -24.15 -16.42
C PRO A 52 -11.87 -22.69 -15.98
N LYS A 53 -12.70 -21.88 -16.62
CA LYS A 53 -12.85 -20.44 -16.41
C LYS A 53 -13.27 -20.09 -14.98
N ASP A 54 -13.92 -21.01 -14.27
CA ASP A 54 -14.32 -20.84 -12.87
C ASP A 54 -13.12 -20.63 -11.95
N PHE A 55 -11.96 -21.26 -12.22
CA PHE A 55 -10.72 -21.02 -11.48
C PHE A 55 -10.20 -19.60 -11.67
N GLU A 56 -10.31 -19.08 -12.89
CA GLU A 56 -9.92 -17.71 -13.21
C GLU A 56 -10.78 -16.69 -12.45
N ILE A 57 -12.11 -16.86 -12.50
CA ILE A 57 -13.09 -15.98 -11.84
C ILE A 57 -12.93 -16.04 -10.31
N PHE A 58 -12.81 -17.24 -9.74
CA PHE A 58 -12.57 -17.44 -8.31
C PHE A 58 -11.28 -16.72 -7.84
N ALA A 59 -10.19 -16.98 -8.55
CA ALA A 59 -8.91 -16.40 -8.23
C ALA A 59 -8.93 -14.86 -8.33
N LEU A 60 -9.60 -14.34 -9.37
CA LEU A 60 -9.78 -12.91 -9.55
C LEU A 60 -10.58 -12.27 -8.41
N ALA A 61 -11.70 -12.88 -8.01
CA ALA A 61 -12.52 -12.37 -6.91
C ALA A 61 -11.72 -12.24 -5.61
N LEU A 62 -11.00 -13.29 -5.28
CA LEU A 62 -10.17 -13.35 -4.07
C LEU A 62 -9.01 -12.35 -4.14
N PHE A 63 -8.34 -12.25 -5.29
CA PHE A 63 -7.25 -11.29 -5.52
C PHE A 63 -7.72 -9.85 -5.34
N VAL A 64 -8.81 -9.46 -6.01
CA VAL A 64 -9.34 -8.09 -5.97
C VAL A 64 -9.82 -7.74 -4.56
N TYR A 65 -10.45 -8.67 -3.86
CA TYR A 65 -10.85 -8.48 -2.47
C TYR A 65 -9.64 -8.20 -1.56
N CYS A 66 -8.59 -9.02 -1.67
CA CYS A 66 -7.36 -8.85 -0.87
C CYS A 66 -6.69 -7.49 -1.12
N VAL A 67 -6.64 -7.07 -2.39
CA VAL A 67 -6.07 -5.78 -2.77
C VAL A 67 -6.93 -4.62 -2.25
N GLY A 68 -8.24 -4.73 -2.33
CA GLY A 68 -9.16 -3.68 -1.86
C GLY A 68 -9.13 -3.50 -0.34
N ILE A 69 -9.09 -4.59 0.44
CA ILE A 69 -8.94 -4.52 1.90
C ILE A 69 -7.65 -3.81 2.30
N GLU A 70 -6.55 -4.06 1.60
CA GLU A 70 -5.24 -3.43 1.86
C GLU A 70 -5.24 -1.94 1.46
N ALA A 71 -5.86 -1.59 0.32
CA ALA A 71 -5.89 -0.24 -0.19
C ALA A 71 -6.89 0.68 0.55
N GLY A 72 -7.94 0.11 1.15
CA GLY A 72 -9.05 0.85 1.77
C GLY A 72 -8.64 1.92 2.77
N PRO A 73 -7.83 1.62 3.80
CA PRO A 73 -7.41 2.61 4.80
C PRO A 73 -6.62 3.79 4.19
N GLN A 74 -5.85 3.52 3.14
CA GLN A 74 -5.00 4.54 2.49
C GLN A 74 -5.80 5.43 1.53
N PHE A 75 -6.85 4.90 0.90
CA PHE A 75 -7.67 5.65 -0.05
C PHE A 75 -8.25 6.93 0.55
N PHE A 76 -8.74 6.87 1.79
CA PHE A 76 -9.35 8.04 2.43
C PHE A 76 -8.34 9.12 2.84
N THR A 77 -7.04 8.81 2.89
CA THR A 77 -5.98 9.80 3.16
C THR A 77 -5.77 10.78 1.99
N MET A 78 -6.26 10.44 0.78
CA MET A 78 -6.17 11.30 -0.41
C MET A 78 -6.92 12.63 -0.26
N PHE A 79 -7.92 12.69 0.62
CA PHE A 79 -8.68 13.92 0.88
C PHE A 79 -7.94 14.92 1.79
N SER A 80 -6.74 14.57 2.29
CA SER A 80 -5.87 15.48 3.05
C SER A 80 -5.35 16.64 2.19
N LYS A 81 -4.89 17.75 2.83
CA LYS A 81 -4.35 18.92 2.11
C LYS A 81 -3.19 18.57 1.16
N LYS A 82 -2.27 17.69 1.60
CA LYS A 82 -1.13 17.24 0.79
C LYS A 82 -1.59 16.33 -0.34
N GLY A 83 -2.56 15.45 -0.07
CA GLY A 83 -3.15 14.55 -1.04
C GLY A 83 -3.79 15.26 -2.23
N ARG A 84 -4.47 16.39 -2.03
CA ARG A 84 -5.07 17.18 -3.13
C ARG A 84 -4.04 17.67 -4.15
N SER A 85 -2.81 17.93 -3.72
CA SER A 85 -1.73 18.33 -4.62
C SER A 85 -1.22 17.16 -5.48
N TRP A 86 -1.24 15.95 -4.96
CA TRP A 86 -0.71 14.75 -5.59
C TRP A 86 -1.70 14.04 -6.52
N ILE A 87 -3.01 14.21 -6.29
CA ILE A 87 -4.08 13.48 -6.98
C ILE A 87 -4.08 13.69 -8.51
N ILE A 88 -3.41 14.74 -9.00
CA ILE A 88 -3.39 15.07 -10.43
C ILE A 88 -2.46 14.17 -11.25
N VAL A 89 -1.41 13.57 -10.64
CA VAL A 89 -0.40 12.81 -11.38
C VAL A 89 -0.96 11.49 -11.96
N PRO A 90 -1.74 10.68 -11.21
CA PRO A 90 -2.35 9.48 -11.79
C PRO A 90 -3.25 9.74 -13.01
N PRO A 91 -4.16 10.73 -13.03
CA PRO A 91 -4.91 11.09 -14.24
C PRO A 91 -4.04 11.56 -15.42
N VAL A 92 -2.92 12.24 -15.17
CA VAL A 92 -1.97 12.63 -16.22
C VAL A 92 -1.36 11.39 -16.87
N TYR A 93 -1.02 10.36 -16.07
CA TYR A 93 -0.56 9.09 -16.61
C TYR A 93 -1.62 8.42 -17.49
N VAL A 94 -2.86 8.35 -17.02
CA VAL A 94 -4.00 7.81 -17.78
C VAL A 94 -4.18 8.55 -19.11
N PHE A 95 -4.09 9.86 -19.10
CA PHE A 95 -4.17 10.69 -20.32
C PHE A 95 -3.11 10.30 -21.35
N PHE A 96 -1.84 10.23 -20.97
CA PHE A 96 -0.78 9.84 -21.89
C PHE A 96 -0.92 8.39 -22.35
N LEU A 97 -1.36 7.50 -21.48
CA LEU A 97 -1.58 6.11 -21.84
C LEU A 97 -2.72 5.96 -22.87
N ILE A 98 -3.86 6.65 -22.68
CA ILE A 98 -4.95 6.70 -23.66
C ILE A 98 -4.44 7.26 -25.00
N LEU A 99 -3.70 8.39 -24.96
CA LEU A 99 -3.18 9.05 -26.15
C LEU A 99 -2.29 8.10 -26.96
N PHE A 100 -1.27 7.52 -26.33
CA PHE A 100 -0.30 6.67 -27.05
C PHE A 100 -0.90 5.35 -27.50
N THR A 101 -1.81 4.73 -26.71
CA THR A 101 -2.49 3.50 -27.12
C THR A 101 -3.44 3.77 -28.29
N SER A 102 -4.13 4.92 -28.30
CA SER A 102 -4.99 5.32 -29.41
C SER A 102 -4.19 5.59 -30.68
N LEU A 103 -3.05 6.26 -30.56
CA LEU A 103 -2.13 6.49 -31.71
C LEU A 103 -1.61 5.18 -32.28
N LEU A 104 -1.24 4.21 -31.43
CA LEU A 104 -0.82 2.90 -31.88
C LEU A 104 -1.96 2.16 -32.59
N ALA A 105 -3.19 2.22 -32.07
CA ALA A 105 -4.35 1.59 -32.69
C ALA A 105 -4.66 2.18 -34.06
N LEU A 106 -4.56 3.49 -34.23
CA LEU A 106 -4.71 4.17 -35.53
C LEU A 106 -3.59 3.80 -36.51
N ALA A 107 -2.33 3.72 -36.02
CA ALA A 107 -1.18 3.42 -36.86
C ALA A 107 -1.14 1.95 -37.34
N ALA A 108 -1.56 1.01 -36.48
CA ALA A 108 -1.59 -0.42 -36.81
C ALA A 108 -2.83 -0.81 -37.65
N GLY A 109 -3.81 0.07 -37.77
CA GLY A 109 -5.04 -0.17 -38.51
C GLY A 109 -5.87 -1.30 -37.92
N GLY A 110 -6.77 -1.87 -38.72
CA GLY A 110 -7.69 -2.94 -38.31
C GLY A 110 -7.06 -4.35 -38.17
N ASN A 111 -5.75 -4.46 -38.17
CA ASN A 111 -5.04 -5.75 -38.09
C ASN A 111 -5.23 -6.47 -36.75
N PHE A 112 -5.60 -5.74 -35.70
CA PHE A 112 -5.79 -6.28 -34.35
C PHE A 112 -7.14 -5.86 -33.77
N SER A 113 -7.72 -6.72 -32.90
CA SER A 113 -8.99 -6.44 -32.25
C SER A 113 -8.90 -5.31 -31.23
N ALA A 114 -10.04 -4.69 -30.92
CA ALA A 114 -10.16 -3.72 -29.85
C ALA A 114 -9.69 -4.32 -28.49
N GLY A 115 -9.94 -5.62 -28.28
CA GLY A 115 -9.44 -6.35 -27.13
C GLY A 115 -7.92 -6.37 -27.04
N SER A 116 -7.22 -6.54 -28.17
CA SER A 116 -5.75 -6.50 -28.19
C SER A 116 -5.20 -5.15 -27.66
N TYR A 117 -5.75 -4.03 -28.11
CA TYR A 117 -5.34 -2.71 -27.63
C TYR A 117 -5.71 -2.47 -26.15
N THR A 118 -6.86 -2.99 -25.71
CA THR A 118 -7.28 -2.95 -24.30
C THR A 118 -6.32 -3.76 -23.43
N GLY A 119 -5.86 -4.91 -23.90
CA GLY A 119 -4.84 -5.73 -23.23
C GLY A 119 -3.50 -5.02 -23.10
N LEU A 120 -3.05 -4.32 -24.17
CA LEU A 120 -1.85 -3.48 -24.12
C LEU A 120 -2.01 -2.34 -23.11
N PHE A 121 -3.15 -1.68 -23.08
CA PHE A 121 -3.45 -0.59 -22.14
C PHE A 121 -3.33 -1.08 -20.69
N ALA A 122 -4.02 -2.16 -20.33
CA ALA A 122 -3.98 -2.73 -18.99
C ALA A 122 -2.58 -3.24 -18.60
N GLY A 123 -1.83 -3.80 -19.56
CA GLY A 123 -0.48 -4.31 -19.34
C GLY A 123 0.56 -3.20 -19.18
N ALA A 124 0.45 -2.09 -19.90
CA ALA A 124 1.25 -0.89 -19.70
C ALA A 124 0.98 -0.26 -18.31
N PHE A 125 -0.25 -0.36 -17.83
CA PHE A 125 -0.65 0.05 -16.48
C PHE A 125 -0.15 -0.90 -15.39
N ILE A 126 0.41 -2.05 -15.76
CA ILE A 126 0.85 -3.13 -14.84
C ILE A 126 -0.34 -3.62 -13.95
N SER A 127 -1.57 -3.53 -14.45
CA SER A 127 -2.77 -3.78 -13.65
C SER A 127 -3.50 -5.04 -14.06
N THR A 128 -3.21 -6.15 -13.37
CA THR A 128 -3.96 -7.40 -13.50
C THR A 128 -5.46 -7.24 -13.21
N PRO A 129 -5.92 -6.49 -12.17
CA PRO A 129 -7.35 -6.28 -11.93
C PRO A 129 -8.04 -5.56 -13.09
N ALA A 130 -7.37 -4.58 -13.71
CA ALA A 130 -7.91 -3.82 -14.83
C ALA A 130 -8.08 -4.70 -16.07
N MET A 131 -7.08 -5.49 -16.42
CA MET A 131 -7.14 -6.45 -17.50
C MET A 131 -8.26 -7.46 -17.28
N ALA A 132 -8.32 -8.05 -16.09
CA ALA A 132 -9.31 -9.05 -15.77
C ALA A 132 -10.74 -8.51 -15.77
N SER A 133 -10.95 -7.25 -15.34
CA SER A 133 -12.24 -6.56 -15.43
C SER A 133 -12.71 -6.46 -16.89
N ALA A 134 -11.82 -6.01 -17.77
CA ALA A 134 -12.10 -5.90 -19.20
C ALA A 134 -12.37 -7.27 -19.83
N LEU A 135 -11.59 -8.29 -19.47
CA LEU A 135 -11.74 -9.66 -19.98
C LEU A 135 -13.09 -10.29 -19.55
N VAL A 136 -13.44 -10.19 -18.26
CA VAL A 136 -14.72 -10.73 -17.76
C VAL A 136 -15.91 -10.04 -18.41
N ARG A 137 -15.79 -8.73 -18.67
CA ARG A 137 -16.86 -7.94 -19.28
C ARG A 137 -17.09 -8.30 -20.75
N SER A 138 -16.02 -8.48 -21.54
CA SER A 138 -16.13 -8.71 -23.00
C SER A 138 -16.08 -10.17 -23.41
N GLY A 139 -15.43 -11.02 -22.61
CA GLY A 139 -15.11 -12.39 -23.00
C GLY A 139 -14.03 -12.51 -24.10
N ASP A 140 -13.36 -11.41 -24.48
CA ASP A 140 -12.37 -11.40 -25.57
C ASP A 140 -10.97 -11.81 -25.06
N ASN A 141 -10.55 -13.03 -25.40
CA ASN A 141 -9.26 -13.58 -25.00
C ASN A 141 -8.04 -12.81 -25.57
N ALA A 142 -8.22 -12.01 -26.61
CA ALA A 142 -7.17 -11.14 -27.15
C ALA A 142 -6.66 -10.12 -26.12
N ILE A 143 -7.50 -9.73 -25.13
CA ILE A 143 -7.11 -8.88 -24.00
C ILE A 143 -5.99 -9.55 -23.20
N GLY A 144 -6.19 -10.80 -22.81
CA GLY A 144 -5.20 -11.56 -22.03
C GLY A 144 -3.92 -11.84 -22.81
N ALA A 145 -4.03 -12.17 -24.10
CA ALA A 145 -2.88 -12.40 -24.95
C ALA A 145 -2.00 -11.14 -25.11
N ALA A 146 -2.60 -10.00 -25.45
CA ALA A 146 -1.88 -8.73 -25.58
C ALA A 146 -1.31 -8.23 -24.25
N PHE A 147 -2.05 -8.38 -23.15
CA PHE A 147 -1.55 -8.12 -21.80
C PHE A 147 -0.29 -8.94 -21.51
N GLY A 148 -0.29 -10.23 -21.83
CA GLY A 148 0.84 -11.13 -21.61
C GLY A 148 2.11 -10.73 -22.35
N ILE A 149 2.01 -10.01 -23.47
CA ILE A 149 3.17 -9.48 -24.23
C ILE A 149 3.78 -8.29 -23.50
N ILE A 150 2.96 -7.32 -23.14
CA ILE A 150 3.46 -6.05 -22.61
C ILE A 150 3.72 -6.06 -21.09
N TYR A 151 2.97 -6.84 -20.33
CA TYR A 151 3.03 -6.86 -18.86
C TYR A 151 4.43 -7.18 -18.30
N PRO A 152 5.15 -8.22 -18.77
CA PRO A 152 6.50 -8.48 -18.30
C PRO A 152 7.46 -7.33 -18.63
N ILE A 153 7.33 -6.75 -19.82
CA ILE A 153 8.18 -5.63 -20.29
C ILE A 153 7.94 -4.40 -19.42
N SER A 154 6.65 -4.07 -19.15
CA SER A 154 6.25 -2.94 -18.31
C SER A 154 6.68 -3.14 -16.86
N LEU A 155 6.42 -4.33 -16.31
CA LEU A 155 6.75 -4.64 -14.90
C LEU A 155 8.24 -4.47 -14.64
N ILE A 156 9.05 -5.04 -15.49
CA ILE A 156 10.50 -5.08 -15.35
C ILE A 156 11.12 -3.74 -15.71
N GLY A 157 10.79 -3.25 -16.88
CA GLY A 157 11.38 -2.02 -17.41
C GLY A 157 11.07 -0.81 -16.53
N ASN A 158 9.85 -0.71 -16.00
CA ASN A 158 9.47 0.41 -15.15
C ASN A 158 10.10 0.38 -13.76
N VAL A 159 10.51 -0.78 -13.24
CA VAL A 159 11.31 -0.84 -11.99
C VAL A 159 12.59 -0.02 -12.14
N TYR A 160 13.29 -0.18 -13.26
CA TYR A 160 14.51 0.56 -13.52
C TYR A 160 14.23 1.98 -14.04
N LEU A 161 13.35 2.12 -15.03
CA LEU A 161 13.04 3.43 -15.61
C LEU A 161 12.64 4.44 -14.53
N ILE A 162 11.66 4.13 -13.69
CA ILE A 162 11.17 5.02 -12.64
C ILE A 162 12.28 5.43 -11.68
N SER A 163 13.15 4.49 -11.31
CA SER A 163 14.27 4.76 -10.40
C SER A 163 15.30 5.73 -10.97
N TYR A 164 15.50 5.72 -12.30
CA TYR A 164 16.47 6.56 -12.96
C TYR A 164 15.88 7.85 -13.57
N LEU A 165 14.56 8.06 -13.53
CA LEU A 165 13.92 9.27 -14.08
C LEU A 165 14.55 10.58 -13.58
N PRO A 166 14.80 10.78 -12.27
CA PRO A 166 15.44 12.01 -11.80
C PRO A 166 16.81 12.26 -12.41
N VAL A 167 17.57 11.18 -12.67
CA VAL A 167 18.90 11.25 -13.28
C VAL A 167 18.79 11.54 -14.78
N ILE A 168 17.89 10.86 -15.49
CA ILE A 168 17.62 11.05 -16.92
C ILE A 168 17.22 12.51 -17.21
N PHE A 169 16.36 13.08 -16.37
CA PHE A 169 15.92 14.48 -16.47
C PHE A 169 16.89 15.48 -15.81
N ARG A 170 18.10 15.02 -15.43
CA ARG A 170 19.19 15.83 -14.85
C ARG A 170 18.81 16.62 -13.60
N HIS A 171 17.91 16.10 -12.78
CA HIS A 171 17.63 16.71 -11.48
C HIS A 171 18.79 16.48 -10.51
N ASN A 172 19.11 17.51 -9.71
CA ASN A 172 20.14 17.39 -8.68
C ASN A 172 19.56 16.68 -7.45
N VAL A 173 19.65 15.34 -7.45
CA VAL A 173 19.09 14.46 -6.41
C VAL A 173 19.65 14.80 -5.02
N VAL A 174 20.95 15.08 -4.92
CA VAL A 174 21.61 15.41 -3.65
C VAL A 174 21.02 16.70 -3.05
N LYS A 175 20.84 17.74 -3.88
CA LYS A 175 20.22 19.00 -3.45
C LYS A 175 18.76 18.81 -3.04
N LEU A 176 18.01 17.97 -3.76
CA LEU A 176 16.61 17.67 -3.41
C LEU A 176 16.52 16.95 -2.06
N ILE A 177 17.39 15.99 -1.81
CA ILE A 177 17.44 15.27 -0.53
C ILE A 177 17.80 16.23 0.61
N SER A 178 18.76 17.16 0.43
CA SER A 178 19.11 18.12 1.48
C SER A 178 17.96 19.06 1.79
N LEU A 179 17.24 19.56 0.79
CA LEU A 179 16.05 20.40 0.98
C LEU A 179 14.93 19.66 1.74
N HIS A 180 14.70 18.39 1.42
CA HIS A 180 13.74 17.56 2.15
C HIS A 180 14.20 17.29 3.59
N LYS A 181 15.49 17.08 3.83
CA LYS A 181 16.03 16.93 5.17
C LYS A 181 15.84 18.20 5.99
N GLU A 182 16.16 19.37 5.46
CA GLU A 182 15.92 20.65 6.12
C GLU A 182 14.43 20.87 6.42
N GLN A 183 13.53 20.55 5.50
CA GLN A 183 12.08 20.61 5.71
C GLN A 183 11.60 19.56 6.71
N SER A 184 12.18 18.36 6.71
CA SER A 184 11.88 17.28 7.63
C SER A 184 12.45 17.57 9.02
N GLU A 185 13.63 18.12 9.12
CA GLU A 185 14.22 18.58 10.39
C GLU A 185 13.42 19.73 11.00
N ASN A 186 12.78 20.56 10.18
CA ASN A 186 11.83 21.56 10.62
C ASN A 186 10.42 21.02 10.94
N SER A 187 10.03 19.84 10.38
CA SER A 187 8.66 19.30 10.51
C SER A 187 8.56 18.02 11.35
N ALA A 188 9.60 17.20 11.39
CA ALA A 188 9.69 15.94 12.10
C ALA A 188 11.08 15.79 12.69
N ARG A 189 11.46 16.72 13.59
CA ARG A 189 12.58 16.49 14.47
C ARG A 189 12.32 15.19 15.20
N SER A 190 13.19 14.22 15.00
CA SER A 190 13.16 12.93 15.68
C SER A 190 12.78 13.14 17.14
N ARG A 191 11.67 12.54 17.58
CA ARG A 191 11.31 12.65 18.99
C ARG A 191 12.41 12.01 19.81
N ILE A 192 13.13 12.83 20.54
CA ILE A 192 14.16 12.37 21.47
C ILE A 192 13.59 12.33 22.88
N PHE A 193 14.13 11.44 23.67
CA PHE A 193 13.81 11.30 25.08
C PHE A 193 14.91 11.99 25.89
N LYS A 194 14.52 12.88 26.80
CA LYS A 194 15.44 13.54 27.74
C LYS A 194 14.84 13.61 29.14
N PHE A 195 15.71 13.66 30.13
CA PHE A 195 15.36 14.03 31.50
C PHE A 195 15.79 15.46 31.76
N PHE A 196 14.95 16.22 32.48
CA PHE A 196 15.18 17.59 32.85
C PHE A 196 15.14 17.70 34.37
N LYS A 197 16.22 18.25 34.98
CA LYS A 197 16.27 18.46 36.40
C LYS A 197 15.43 19.69 36.76
N VAL A 198 14.53 19.56 37.73
CA VAL A 198 13.72 20.68 38.21
C VAL A 198 14.61 21.62 39.01
N THR A 199 14.92 22.80 38.44
CA THR A 199 15.72 23.85 39.07
C THR A 199 15.05 25.22 38.99
N ASN A 200 13.99 25.38 38.20
CA ASN A 200 13.28 26.64 38.01
C ASN A 200 12.35 26.92 39.21
N PRO A 201 12.58 27.97 39.98
CA PRO A 201 11.75 28.30 41.15
C PRO A 201 10.29 28.57 40.81
N ASN A 202 10.00 28.97 39.56
CA ASN A 202 8.64 29.29 39.11
C ASN A 202 7.74 28.06 38.97
N ILE A 203 8.31 26.83 38.87
CA ILE A 203 7.56 25.57 38.76
C ILE A 203 7.74 24.69 39.99
N THR A 204 8.76 24.90 40.80
CA THR A 204 8.99 24.18 42.05
C THR A 204 7.82 24.40 43.00
N GLY A 205 7.32 23.32 43.60
CA GLY A 205 6.15 23.32 44.49
C GLY A 205 4.79 23.36 43.78
N LYS A 206 4.77 23.43 42.41
CA LYS A 206 3.54 23.41 41.65
C LYS A 206 3.18 21.99 41.21
N HIS A 207 1.90 21.79 40.93
CA HIS A 207 1.42 20.52 40.36
C HIS A 207 1.96 20.32 38.95
N PHE A 208 2.26 19.07 38.59
CA PHE A 208 2.75 18.66 37.28
C PHE A 208 1.81 19.13 36.14
N GLY A 209 0.48 19.09 36.37
CA GLY A 209 -0.52 19.62 35.45
C GLY A 209 -0.31 21.09 35.04
N SER A 210 0.43 21.90 35.84
CA SER A 210 0.78 23.26 35.46
C SER A 210 1.71 23.30 34.24
N LEU A 211 2.52 22.26 34.00
CA LEU A 211 3.38 22.15 32.81
C LEU A 211 2.57 21.95 31.54
N THR A 212 1.43 21.26 31.62
CA THR A 212 0.56 20.99 30.46
C THR A 212 -0.14 22.27 29.97
N GLN A 213 -0.32 23.27 30.84
CA GLN A 213 -0.91 24.57 30.48
C GLN A 213 -0.05 25.40 29.50
N PHE A 214 1.27 25.16 29.43
CA PHE A 214 2.15 25.84 28.49
C PHE A 214 2.00 25.44 27.03
N LYS A 215 0.93 24.65 26.67
CA LYS A 215 0.60 24.24 25.28
C LYS A 215 1.80 23.83 24.44
N LEU A 216 2.72 23.07 25.02
CA LEU A 216 3.86 22.49 24.30
C LEU A 216 3.36 21.38 23.40
N SER A 217 2.80 21.77 22.24
CA SER A 217 2.27 20.81 21.28
C SER A 217 3.38 19.88 20.81
N GLY A 218 3.18 18.57 20.99
CA GLY A 218 4.13 17.55 20.55
C GLY A 218 5.15 17.09 21.61
N VAL A 219 5.03 17.53 22.87
CA VAL A 219 5.76 16.95 24.00
C VAL A 219 4.87 15.97 24.76
N VAL A 220 5.42 14.81 25.09
CA VAL A 220 4.78 13.82 25.96
C VAL A 220 5.64 13.65 27.21
N PHE A 221 5.08 13.99 28.34
CA PHE A 221 5.70 13.71 29.63
C PHE A 221 5.42 12.25 30.03
N SER A 222 6.47 11.52 30.41
CA SER A 222 6.35 10.08 30.66
C SER A 222 6.40 9.73 32.16
N ARG A 223 7.33 10.35 32.88
CA ARG A 223 7.52 10.08 34.32
C ARG A 223 8.17 11.27 35.04
N TYR A 224 8.00 11.29 36.35
CA TYR A 224 8.73 12.15 37.28
C TYR A 224 9.58 11.26 38.20
N ILE A 225 10.82 11.64 38.44
CA ILE A 225 11.76 10.91 39.28
C ILE A 225 12.20 11.80 40.44
N GLU A 226 12.04 11.28 41.64
CA GLU A 226 12.45 11.96 42.87
C GLU A 226 13.04 10.95 43.83
N ASN A 227 14.20 11.28 44.43
CA ASN A 227 14.90 10.42 45.40
C ASN A 227 15.09 8.98 44.91
N GLY A 228 15.44 8.80 43.63
CA GLY A 228 15.67 7.50 43.00
C GLY A 228 14.39 6.73 42.59
N LYS A 229 13.19 7.19 42.98
CA LYS A 229 11.90 6.54 42.67
C LYS A 229 11.21 7.21 41.49
N SER A 230 10.69 6.41 40.57
CA SER A 230 9.92 6.88 39.42
C SER A 230 8.42 6.86 39.69
N PHE A 231 7.75 7.94 39.31
CA PHE A 231 6.29 8.11 39.35
C PHE A 231 5.78 8.37 37.94
N LEU A 232 4.67 7.78 37.56
CA LEU A 232 4.00 8.11 36.29
C LEU A 232 3.61 9.58 36.27
N ALA A 233 3.89 10.27 35.14
CA ALA A 233 3.51 11.66 34.99
C ALA A 233 1.98 11.80 35.05
N ASN A 234 1.47 12.39 36.11
CA ASN A 234 0.07 12.75 36.29
C ASN A 234 -0.05 14.17 36.86
N ASP A 235 -1.20 14.81 36.71
CA ASP A 235 -1.42 16.21 37.04
C ASP A 235 -1.30 16.52 38.54
N ASN A 236 -1.40 15.50 39.41
CA ASN A 236 -1.41 15.66 40.87
C ASN A 236 -0.01 15.62 41.50
N ILE A 237 1.02 15.25 40.74
CA ILE A 237 2.40 15.21 41.25
C ILE A 237 2.88 16.65 41.52
N ILE A 238 3.49 16.87 42.67
CA ILE A 238 4.16 18.14 43.00
C ILE A 238 5.60 18.05 42.53
N LEU A 239 6.05 19.06 41.78
CA LEU A 239 7.41 19.16 41.27
C LEU A 239 8.32 19.75 42.36
N ASN A 240 9.21 18.92 42.91
CA ASN A 240 10.17 19.36 43.92
C ASN A 240 11.53 19.70 43.29
N GLU A 241 12.26 20.62 43.89
CA GLU A 241 13.61 20.99 43.47
C GLU A 241 14.54 19.76 43.50
N GLY A 242 15.31 19.56 42.43
CA GLY A 242 16.20 18.43 42.30
C GLY A 242 15.56 17.17 41.71
N GLY A 243 14.22 17.08 41.62
CA GLY A 243 13.54 16.03 40.90
C GLY A 243 13.79 16.10 39.38
N TYR A 244 13.49 15.01 38.65
CA TYR A 244 13.67 14.94 37.20
C TYR A 244 12.35 14.68 36.51
N VAL A 245 12.08 15.41 35.43
CA VAL A 245 10.93 15.22 34.54
C VAL A 245 11.43 14.55 33.27
N ALA A 246 10.84 13.42 32.93
CA ALA A 246 11.13 12.72 31.66
C ALA A 246 10.16 13.16 30.58
N ALA A 247 10.67 13.64 29.46
CA ALA A 247 9.88 14.11 28.33
C ALA A 247 10.37 13.54 26.99
N VAL A 248 9.42 13.34 26.08
CA VAL A 248 9.65 12.92 24.68
C VAL A 248 9.11 14.03 23.78
N GLY A 249 9.95 14.59 22.94
CA GLY A 249 9.56 15.68 22.05
C GLY A 249 10.56 15.94 20.94
N SER A 250 10.27 16.91 20.07
CA SER A 250 11.26 17.43 19.12
C SER A 250 12.41 18.13 19.86
N PRO A 251 13.64 18.17 19.30
CA PRO A 251 14.76 18.89 19.90
C PRO A 251 14.44 20.33 20.32
N GLU A 252 13.75 21.09 19.48
CA GLU A 252 13.31 22.46 19.76
C GLU A 252 12.35 22.56 20.95
N ASN A 253 11.37 21.64 21.01
CA ASN A 253 10.44 21.61 22.13
C ASN A 253 11.15 21.20 23.43
N LEU A 254 12.17 20.34 23.34
CA LEU A 254 12.96 19.94 24.49
C LEU A 254 13.95 21.02 24.93
N GLU A 255 14.47 21.85 24.02
CA GLU A 255 15.24 23.05 24.37
C GLU A 255 14.37 24.08 25.12
N ASN A 256 13.11 24.25 24.66
CA ASN A 256 12.14 25.10 25.39
C ASN A 256 11.83 24.55 26.79
N LEU A 257 11.78 23.20 26.92
CA LEU A 257 11.63 22.57 28.25
C LEU A 257 12.85 22.78 29.14
N GLU A 258 14.04 22.81 28.58
CA GLU A 258 15.27 23.08 29.36
C GLU A 258 15.25 24.49 29.99
N ILE A 259 14.71 25.47 29.26
CA ILE A 259 14.48 26.82 29.77
C ILE A 259 13.39 26.84 30.86
N LEU A 260 12.31 26.05 30.64
CA LEU A 260 11.14 26.06 31.52
C LEU A 260 11.37 25.26 32.81
N ILE A 261 11.99 24.08 32.73
CA ILE A 261 12.14 23.13 33.84
C ILE A 261 13.52 23.25 34.49
N GLY A 262 14.57 23.27 33.65
CA GLY A 262 15.97 23.30 34.08
C GLY A 262 16.83 22.38 33.18
N PRO A 263 18.13 22.28 33.45
CA PRO A 263 19.09 21.60 32.58
C PRO A 263 18.79 20.13 32.39
N SER A 264 19.10 19.61 31.19
CA SER A 264 19.05 18.18 30.92
C SER A 264 20.10 17.41 31.72
N GLY A 265 19.74 16.23 32.25
CA GLY A 265 20.65 15.43 33.08
C GLY A 265 20.17 13.96 33.14
N ILE A 266 21.02 13.08 33.68
CA ILE A 266 20.70 11.68 33.88
C ILE A 266 20.37 11.49 35.38
N PRO A 267 19.12 11.09 35.74
CA PRO A 267 18.78 10.78 37.11
C PRO A 267 19.43 9.50 37.60
N GLU A 268 19.77 9.45 38.87
CA GLU A 268 20.03 8.17 39.53
C GLU A 268 18.67 7.49 39.81
N ILE A 269 18.51 6.24 39.35
CA ILE A 269 17.27 5.48 39.50
C ILE A 269 17.60 4.23 40.33
N ASP A 270 16.81 3.97 41.35
CA ASP A 270 16.94 2.77 42.18
C ASP A 270 16.71 1.51 41.32
N LYS A 271 17.50 0.44 41.60
CA LYS A 271 17.36 -0.84 40.87
C LYS A 271 16.00 -1.51 41.05
N ASP A 272 15.24 -1.16 42.07
CA ASP A 272 13.88 -1.63 42.38
C ASP A 272 12.79 -0.67 41.87
N ASP A 273 13.06 0.08 40.81
CA ASP A 273 12.06 0.99 40.25
C ASP A 273 10.83 0.21 39.74
N SER A 274 9.68 0.53 40.32
CA SER A 274 8.40 -0.13 40.01
C SER A 274 7.85 0.22 38.63
N VAL A 275 8.44 1.20 37.93
CA VAL A 275 7.97 1.69 36.64
C VAL A 275 8.82 1.14 35.49
N THR A 276 8.21 0.26 34.69
CA THR A 276 8.85 -0.39 33.54
C THR A 276 8.25 0.06 32.21
N THR A 277 8.95 -0.22 31.13
CA THR A 277 8.47 0.03 29.77
C THR A 277 8.19 -1.31 29.11
N ALA A 278 7.01 -1.46 28.53
CA ALA A 278 6.62 -2.65 27.78
C ALA A 278 6.15 -2.29 26.38
N LYS A 279 6.34 -3.23 25.46
CA LYS A 279 5.83 -3.16 24.09
C LYS A 279 4.78 -4.26 23.95
N ILE A 280 3.52 -3.87 23.82
CA ILE A 280 2.38 -4.78 23.81
C ILE A 280 1.77 -4.82 22.42
N LEU A 281 1.51 -6.02 21.92
CA LEU A 281 0.90 -6.27 20.61
C LEU A 281 -0.63 -6.32 20.75
N ILE A 282 -1.33 -5.61 19.87
CA ILE A 282 -2.80 -5.66 19.82
C ILE A 282 -3.23 -6.88 19.03
N SER A 283 -3.72 -7.91 19.73
CA SER A 283 -4.15 -9.17 19.12
C SER A 283 -5.64 -9.46 19.31
N LYS A 284 -6.32 -8.81 20.25
CA LYS A 284 -7.75 -9.04 20.48
C LYS A 284 -8.64 -8.22 19.55
N GLY A 285 -9.54 -8.91 18.82
CA GLY A 285 -10.48 -8.29 17.88
C GLY A 285 -11.53 -7.36 18.50
N ASN A 286 -11.78 -7.45 19.84
CA ASN A 286 -12.69 -6.53 20.53
C ASN A 286 -12.07 -5.14 20.77
N VAL A 287 -10.75 -5.03 20.73
CA VAL A 287 -9.97 -3.79 20.87
C VAL A 287 -9.76 -3.15 19.50
N ALA A 288 -9.53 -3.97 18.47
CA ALA A 288 -9.34 -3.49 17.11
C ALA A 288 -10.56 -2.71 16.59
N GLY A 289 -10.30 -1.61 15.90
CA GLY A 289 -11.32 -0.72 15.38
C GLY A 289 -11.83 0.34 16.37
N ARG A 290 -11.42 0.29 17.66
CA ARG A 290 -11.72 1.34 18.65
C ARG A 290 -10.58 2.37 18.69
N THR A 291 -10.90 3.59 19.07
CA THR A 291 -9.91 4.65 19.24
C THR A 291 -9.24 4.56 20.62
N LEU A 292 -8.03 5.11 20.74
CA LEU A 292 -7.34 5.22 22.04
C LEU A 292 -8.19 5.99 23.06
N GLY A 293 -8.93 7.02 22.63
CA GLY A 293 -9.82 7.79 23.49
C GLY A 293 -11.06 7.02 23.97
N GLU A 294 -11.65 6.16 23.12
CA GLU A 294 -12.77 5.30 23.50
C GLU A 294 -12.38 4.18 24.49
N LEU A 295 -11.12 3.76 24.45
CA LEU A 295 -10.61 2.72 25.34
C LEU A 295 -10.13 3.26 26.68
N ASP A 296 -9.81 4.55 26.69
CA ASP A 296 -9.29 5.27 27.87
C ASP A 296 -8.24 4.49 28.67
N ILE A 297 -7.28 3.91 27.90
CA ILE A 297 -6.30 2.92 28.41
C ILE A 297 -5.43 3.54 29.51
N GLU A 298 -5.06 4.82 29.36
CA GLU A 298 -4.14 5.47 30.29
C GLU A 298 -4.76 5.57 31.68
N ASP A 299 -6.02 5.98 31.79
CA ASP A 299 -6.71 6.16 33.06
C ASP A 299 -7.20 4.83 33.64
N HIS A 300 -7.72 3.91 32.79
CA HIS A 300 -8.21 2.60 33.25
C HIS A 300 -7.12 1.69 33.82
N PHE A 301 -5.94 1.68 33.19
CA PHE A 301 -4.85 0.78 33.58
C PHE A 301 -3.71 1.48 34.32
N ASN A 302 -3.81 2.78 34.55
CA ASN A 302 -2.75 3.60 35.16
C ASN A 302 -1.39 3.37 34.48
N VAL A 303 -1.38 3.59 33.14
CA VAL A 303 -0.21 3.49 32.28
C VAL A 303 -0.11 4.74 31.41
N LYS A 304 1.08 5.01 30.83
CA LYS A 304 1.25 6.07 29.84
C LYS A 304 1.66 5.48 28.49
N ILE A 305 0.90 5.79 27.44
CA ILE A 305 1.22 5.37 26.09
C ILE A 305 2.19 6.38 25.48
N THR A 306 3.38 5.92 25.13
CA THR A 306 4.42 6.81 24.58
C THR A 306 4.51 6.75 23.06
N ARG A 307 4.20 5.59 22.46
CA ARG A 307 4.30 5.36 21.01
C ARG A 307 3.27 4.34 20.55
N LEU A 308 2.80 4.52 19.32
CA LEU A 308 2.02 3.55 18.57
C LEU A 308 2.85 3.14 17.33
N ILE A 309 3.10 1.86 17.14
CA ILE A 309 3.90 1.33 16.03
C ILE A 309 2.99 0.49 15.15
N ARG A 310 2.82 0.91 13.90
CA ARG A 310 2.05 0.19 12.86
C ARG A 310 2.96 -0.27 11.75
N GLY A 311 3.22 -1.57 11.67
CA GLY A 311 4.25 -2.11 10.79
C GLY A 311 5.63 -1.57 11.15
N SER A 312 6.24 -0.78 10.25
CA SER A 312 7.52 -0.10 10.46
C SER A 312 7.39 1.40 10.80
N VAL A 313 6.15 1.92 10.86
CA VAL A 313 5.90 3.34 11.06
C VAL A 313 5.54 3.62 12.51
N GLU A 314 6.24 4.60 13.10
CA GLU A 314 5.95 5.11 14.44
C GLU A 314 4.94 6.27 14.34
N LEU A 315 3.83 6.16 15.05
CA LEU A 315 2.72 7.10 15.07
C LEU A 315 2.59 7.76 16.45
N SER A 316 2.09 8.97 16.47
CA SER A 316 1.70 9.65 17.71
C SER A 316 0.48 8.96 18.32
N PRO A 317 0.46 8.69 19.65
CA PRO A 317 -0.67 8.05 20.31
C PRO A 317 -1.78 9.05 20.66
N ASP A 318 -2.34 9.71 19.64
CA ASP A 318 -3.42 10.68 19.83
C ASP A 318 -4.74 9.96 20.17
N LYS A 319 -5.59 10.56 21.01
CA LYS A 319 -6.88 9.98 21.44
C LYS A 319 -7.80 9.55 20.30
N GLY A 320 -7.75 10.24 19.15
CA GLY A 320 -8.51 9.91 17.95
C GLY A 320 -7.93 8.77 17.10
N LYS A 321 -6.77 8.21 17.45
CA LYS A 321 -6.15 7.13 16.69
C LYS A 321 -6.86 5.82 16.92
N GLN A 322 -7.35 5.22 15.82
CA GLN A 322 -7.96 3.90 15.81
C GLN A 322 -6.87 2.83 15.86
N LEU A 323 -7.04 1.86 16.76
CA LEU A 323 -6.17 0.70 16.90
C LEU A 323 -6.52 -0.38 15.88
N VAL A 324 -5.49 -1.06 15.39
CA VAL A 324 -5.58 -2.06 14.34
C VAL A 324 -4.89 -3.35 14.83
N LEU A 325 -5.38 -4.51 14.43
CA LEU A 325 -4.70 -5.76 14.74
C LEU A 325 -3.26 -5.74 14.21
N GLY A 326 -2.32 -6.14 15.06
CA GLY A 326 -0.89 -6.11 14.76
C GLY A 326 -0.20 -4.79 15.09
N ASP A 327 -0.93 -3.75 15.51
CA ASP A 327 -0.31 -2.55 16.09
C ASP A 327 0.42 -2.94 17.37
N LYS A 328 1.53 -2.25 17.66
CA LYS A 328 2.26 -2.36 18.92
C LYS A 328 2.21 -1.03 19.63
N ILE A 329 1.77 -1.03 20.88
CA ILE A 329 1.86 0.15 21.73
C ILE A 329 3.06 0.02 22.67
N VAL A 330 3.79 1.11 22.85
CA VAL A 330 4.84 1.22 23.87
C VAL A 330 4.26 1.97 25.05
N VAL A 331 4.22 1.30 26.18
CA VAL A 331 3.60 1.81 27.42
C VAL A 331 4.62 1.85 28.53
N ILE A 332 4.40 2.78 29.45
CA ILE A 332 5.14 2.91 30.71
C ILE A 332 4.15 2.76 31.86
N GLY A 333 4.47 1.93 32.83
CA GLY A 333 3.62 1.64 33.97
C GLY A 333 4.30 0.70 34.97
N ASN A 334 3.61 0.38 36.06
CA ASN A 334 4.06 -0.67 36.97
C ASN A 334 3.78 -2.05 36.34
N SER A 335 4.48 -3.07 36.81
CA SER A 335 4.38 -4.43 36.24
C SER A 335 2.96 -4.99 36.30
N GLU A 336 2.21 -4.74 37.37
CA GLU A 336 0.82 -5.22 37.51
C GLU A 336 -0.13 -4.54 36.51
N SER A 337 -0.02 -3.21 36.33
CA SER A 337 -0.78 -2.46 35.35
C SER A 337 -0.49 -2.89 33.92
N ILE A 338 0.79 -3.10 33.61
CA ILE A 338 1.23 -3.60 32.30
C ILE A 338 0.68 -5.00 32.05
N GLN A 339 0.69 -5.89 33.03
CA GLN A 339 0.14 -7.24 32.90
C GLN A 339 -1.37 -7.20 32.63
N LYS A 340 -2.14 -6.43 33.40
CA LYS A 340 -3.59 -6.24 33.17
C LYS A 340 -3.88 -5.67 31.78
N LEU A 341 -3.10 -4.71 31.34
CA LEU A 341 -3.20 -4.14 29.99
C LEU A 341 -2.84 -5.17 28.91
N THR A 342 -1.80 -5.97 29.15
CA THR A 342 -1.39 -7.04 28.23
C THR A 342 -2.51 -8.08 28.07
N GLU A 343 -3.12 -8.50 29.16
CA GLU A 343 -4.29 -9.39 29.13
C GLU A 343 -5.48 -8.76 28.40
N PHE A 344 -5.70 -7.45 28.56
CA PHE A 344 -6.77 -6.73 27.87
C PHE A 344 -6.53 -6.62 26.37
N LEU A 345 -5.31 -6.32 25.92
CA LEU A 345 -4.94 -6.15 24.52
C LEU A 345 -4.62 -7.47 23.79
N GLY A 346 -4.22 -8.50 24.55
CA GLY A 346 -3.99 -9.87 24.11
C GLY A 346 -2.52 -10.27 24.06
N ASP A 347 -1.65 -9.51 23.40
CA ASP A 347 -0.20 -9.77 23.21
C ASP A 347 0.14 -11.18 22.67
N ASP A 348 -0.80 -11.79 21.97
CA ASP A 348 -0.65 -13.13 21.40
C ASP A 348 -0.55 -13.04 19.87
N VAL A 349 0.64 -13.37 19.37
CA VAL A 349 0.91 -13.41 17.93
C VAL A 349 0.00 -14.43 17.24
N ASN A 350 -0.31 -15.57 17.88
CA ASN A 350 -1.11 -16.63 17.27
C ASN A 350 -2.59 -16.20 17.11
N GLU A 351 -3.11 -15.35 17.98
CA GLU A 351 -4.47 -14.83 17.83
C GLU A 351 -4.63 -13.97 16.57
N ILE A 352 -3.58 -13.23 16.19
CA ILE A 352 -3.59 -12.44 14.96
C ILE A 352 -3.69 -13.33 13.72
N PHE A 353 -3.13 -14.55 13.77
CA PHE A 353 -3.17 -15.49 12.64
C PHE A 353 -4.49 -16.27 12.52
N LYS A 354 -5.40 -16.17 13.48
CA LYS A 354 -6.75 -16.77 13.37
C LYS A 354 -7.56 -16.03 12.32
N THR A 355 -7.37 -16.40 11.05
CA THR A 355 -8.11 -15.79 9.95
C THR A 355 -9.53 -16.29 9.95
N GLN A 356 -10.49 -15.38 10.08
CA GLN A 356 -11.89 -15.70 9.87
C GLN A 356 -12.18 -15.61 8.36
N PHE A 357 -12.52 -16.74 7.74
CA PHE A 357 -12.80 -16.77 6.30
C PHE A 357 -14.21 -16.25 5.96
N ALA A 358 -15.13 -16.28 6.91
CA ALA A 358 -16.50 -15.79 6.73
C ALA A 358 -16.56 -14.30 6.28
N PRO A 359 -15.83 -13.34 6.89
CA PRO A 359 -15.79 -11.96 6.39
C PRO A 359 -15.32 -11.86 4.94
N VAL A 360 -14.33 -12.65 4.53
CA VAL A 360 -13.82 -12.65 3.15
C VAL A 360 -14.91 -13.06 2.18
N SER A 361 -15.58 -14.21 2.48
CA SER A 361 -16.67 -14.73 1.63
C SER A 361 -17.85 -13.76 1.55
N ILE A 362 -18.28 -13.20 2.69
CA ILE A 362 -19.38 -12.23 2.75
C ILE A 362 -19.00 -10.96 1.97
N GLY A 363 -17.77 -10.45 2.15
CA GLY A 363 -17.31 -9.26 1.46
C GLY A 363 -17.24 -9.42 -0.06
N ILE A 364 -16.80 -10.59 -0.54
CA ILE A 364 -16.81 -10.91 -1.98
C ILE A 364 -18.26 -10.96 -2.51
N VAL A 365 -19.17 -11.65 -1.82
CA VAL A 365 -20.59 -11.71 -2.22
C VAL A 365 -21.23 -10.34 -2.27
N LEU A 366 -21.02 -9.52 -1.23
CA LEU A 366 -21.51 -8.14 -1.21
C LEU A 366 -20.94 -7.32 -2.36
N GLY A 367 -19.65 -7.51 -2.67
CA GLY A 367 -18.99 -6.85 -3.79
C GLY A 367 -19.57 -7.25 -5.14
N MET A 368 -19.84 -8.54 -5.36
CA MET A 368 -20.49 -9.04 -6.58
C MET A 368 -21.90 -8.48 -6.73
N ILE A 369 -22.67 -8.43 -5.64
CA ILE A 369 -24.00 -7.83 -5.65
C ILE A 369 -23.92 -6.34 -5.98
N ALA A 370 -23.06 -5.60 -5.29
CA ALA A 370 -22.88 -4.15 -5.50
C ALA A 370 -22.42 -3.82 -6.94
N GLY A 371 -21.57 -4.68 -7.52
CA GLY A 371 -21.09 -4.52 -8.89
C GLY A 371 -22.15 -4.65 -9.96
N ASN A 372 -23.22 -5.38 -9.70
CA ASN A 372 -24.34 -5.57 -10.64
C ASN A 372 -25.36 -4.42 -10.65
N PHE A 373 -25.36 -3.57 -9.59
CA PHE A 373 -26.28 -2.45 -9.58
C PHE A 373 -25.78 -1.29 -10.45
N PRO A 374 -26.64 -0.74 -11.32
CA PRO A 374 -26.27 0.44 -12.11
C PRO A 374 -26.09 1.66 -11.18
N ILE A 375 -25.07 2.46 -11.45
CA ILE A 375 -24.83 3.71 -10.73
C ILE A 375 -25.96 4.68 -11.11
N PRO A 376 -26.69 5.23 -10.13
CA PRO A 376 -27.77 6.19 -10.41
C PRO A 376 -27.27 7.36 -11.24
N GLY A 377 -27.96 7.65 -12.35
CA GLY A 377 -27.65 8.77 -13.25
C GLY A 377 -26.60 8.48 -14.34
N LEU A 378 -25.83 7.38 -14.24
CA LEU A 378 -24.84 7.02 -15.26
C LEU A 378 -25.29 5.83 -16.14
N GLY A 379 -26.28 5.04 -15.71
CA GLY A 379 -26.73 3.86 -16.42
C GLY A 379 -25.66 2.75 -16.60
N TYR A 380 -24.57 2.85 -15.85
CA TYR A 380 -23.40 2.00 -15.93
C TYR A 380 -23.16 1.30 -14.59
N SER A 381 -22.86 0.01 -14.60
CA SER A 381 -22.52 -0.76 -13.39
C SER A 381 -21.00 -0.88 -13.22
N LEU A 382 -20.54 -0.97 -11.97
CA LEU A 382 -19.12 -1.17 -11.65
C LEU A 382 -18.59 -2.51 -12.15
N GLY A 383 -19.48 -3.43 -12.50
CA GLY A 383 -19.11 -4.78 -12.91
C GLY A 383 -18.57 -5.63 -11.74
N PHE A 384 -18.22 -6.87 -12.07
CA PHE A 384 -17.75 -7.86 -11.11
C PHE A 384 -16.54 -7.37 -10.30
N THR A 385 -15.49 -6.94 -10.98
CA THR A 385 -14.22 -6.53 -10.37
C THR A 385 -14.34 -5.21 -9.62
N GLY A 386 -14.99 -4.20 -10.25
CA GLY A 386 -15.16 -2.88 -9.65
C GLY A 386 -16.02 -2.91 -8.39
N GLY A 387 -17.09 -3.74 -8.37
CA GLY A 387 -17.93 -3.90 -7.20
C GLY A 387 -17.20 -4.55 -6.02
N ILE A 388 -16.44 -5.64 -6.27
CA ILE A 388 -15.63 -6.29 -5.22
C ILE A 388 -14.58 -5.31 -4.69
N LEU A 389 -13.91 -4.55 -5.56
CA LEU A 389 -12.92 -3.56 -5.15
C LEU A 389 -13.55 -2.47 -4.27
N ALA A 390 -14.65 -1.87 -4.71
CA ALA A 390 -15.30 -0.78 -3.98
C ALA A 390 -15.75 -1.21 -2.58
N VAL A 391 -16.41 -2.39 -2.48
CA VAL A 391 -16.88 -2.93 -1.21
C VAL A 391 -15.70 -3.31 -0.31
N SER A 392 -14.69 -4.00 -0.81
CA SER A 392 -13.52 -4.39 -0.01
C SER A 392 -12.73 -3.17 0.48
N MET A 393 -12.58 -2.12 -0.32
CA MET A 393 -11.96 -0.86 0.13
C MET A 393 -12.76 -0.18 1.25
N PHE A 394 -14.09 -0.14 1.12
CA PHE A 394 -14.95 0.40 2.17
C PHE A 394 -14.83 -0.40 3.48
N LEU A 395 -14.91 -1.72 3.40
CA LEU A 395 -14.80 -2.61 4.56
C LEU A 395 -13.40 -2.54 5.20
N GLY A 396 -12.34 -2.49 4.40
CA GLY A 396 -10.97 -2.34 4.87
C GLY A 396 -10.73 -1.04 5.64
N ASN A 397 -11.35 0.06 5.18
CA ASN A 397 -11.26 1.35 5.88
C ASN A 397 -11.99 1.34 7.24
N ARG A 398 -13.09 0.59 7.36
CA ARG A 398 -13.90 0.56 8.59
C ARG A 398 -13.35 -0.36 9.66
N VAL A 399 -12.39 -1.24 9.33
CA VAL A 399 -11.79 -2.26 10.23
C VAL A 399 -12.84 -3.19 10.86
N LYS A 400 -13.84 -2.61 11.53
CA LYS A 400 -14.99 -3.31 12.13
C LYS A 400 -16.28 -2.62 11.69
N PHE A 401 -17.20 -3.41 11.13
CA PHE A 401 -18.53 -2.94 10.70
C PHE A 401 -19.56 -4.05 10.90
N ALA A 402 -20.76 -3.72 11.39
CA ALA A 402 -21.81 -4.67 11.72
C ALA A 402 -21.34 -5.83 12.63
N SER A 403 -20.53 -5.51 13.66
CA SER A 403 -19.93 -6.47 14.60
C SER A 403 -18.93 -7.46 14.00
N ILE A 404 -18.67 -7.40 12.70
CA ILE A 404 -17.71 -8.24 11.99
C ILE A 404 -16.39 -7.47 11.86
N LEU A 405 -15.28 -8.18 12.13
CA LEU A 405 -13.93 -7.69 11.89
C LEU A 405 -13.56 -8.00 10.42
N TRP A 406 -13.41 -6.97 9.61
CA TRP A 406 -13.11 -7.10 8.18
C TRP A 406 -11.62 -7.11 7.87
N GLN A 407 -10.81 -6.70 8.85
CA GLN A 407 -9.37 -6.68 8.69
C GLN A 407 -8.81 -8.10 8.65
N MET A 408 -7.88 -8.31 7.72
CA MET A 408 -7.12 -9.54 7.56
C MET A 408 -5.67 -9.30 7.98
N PRO A 409 -5.02 -10.25 8.67
CA PRO A 409 -3.58 -10.17 8.96
C PRO A 409 -2.77 -10.00 7.67
N GLN A 410 -1.75 -9.15 7.70
CA GLN A 410 -0.98 -8.80 6.50
C GLN A 410 -0.36 -10.03 5.81
N HIS A 411 0.16 -10.98 6.58
CA HIS A 411 0.73 -12.22 6.03
C HIS A 411 -0.32 -13.07 5.32
N THR A 412 -1.50 -13.22 5.93
CA THR A 412 -2.62 -13.96 5.33
C THR A 412 -3.12 -13.29 4.06
N ASN A 413 -3.27 -11.95 4.09
CA ASN A 413 -3.67 -11.18 2.91
C ASN A 413 -2.65 -11.34 1.78
N SER A 414 -1.36 -11.24 2.08
CA SER A 414 -0.29 -11.41 1.10
C SER A 414 -0.26 -12.83 0.52
N PHE A 415 -0.45 -13.86 1.35
CA PHE A 415 -0.49 -15.25 0.90
C PHE A 415 -1.68 -15.50 -0.03
N LEU A 416 -2.90 -15.11 0.39
CA LEU A 416 -4.11 -15.28 -0.43
C LEU A 416 -4.01 -14.51 -1.75
N ARG A 417 -3.49 -13.30 -1.72
CA ARG A 417 -3.26 -12.48 -2.92
C ARG A 417 -2.29 -13.15 -3.89
N GLN A 418 -1.17 -13.69 -3.40
CA GLN A 418 -0.20 -14.39 -4.25
C GLN A 418 -0.76 -15.70 -4.82
N LEU A 419 -1.41 -16.51 -3.98
CA LEU A 419 -2.04 -17.76 -4.42
C LEU A 419 -3.08 -17.49 -5.51
N SER A 420 -3.93 -16.49 -5.30
CA SER A 420 -4.92 -16.09 -6.28
C SER A 420 -4.30 -15.65 -7.60
N LEU A 421 -3.21 -14.87 -7.56
CA LEU A 421 -2.49 -14.49 -8.78
C LEU A 421 -1.90 -15.69 -9.51
N TYR A 422 -1.36 -16.69 -8.81
CA TYR A 422 -0.80 -17.88 -9.43
C TYR A 422 -1.88 -18.68 -10.16
N ILE A 423 -3.03 -18.90 -9.51
CA ILE A 423 -4.18 -19.60 -10.10
C ILE A 423 -4.71 -18.81 -11.30
N PHE A 424 -4.86 -17.48 -11.14
CA PHE A 424 -5.36 -16.60 -12.18
C PHE A 424 -4.47 -16.63 -13.43
N PHE A 425 -3.15 -16.45 -13.28
CA PHE A 425 -2.24 -16.45 -14.42
C PHE A 425 -2.10 -17.84 -15.08
N ALA A 426 -2.22 -18.92 -14.30
CA ALA A 426 -2.24 -20.26 -14.86
C ALA A 426 -3.49 -20.49 -15.72
N ALA A 427 -4.69 -20.10 -15.24
CA ALA A 427 -5.93 -20.22 -15.98
C ALA A 427 -5.94 -19.32 -17.23
N LEU A 428 -5.60 -18.04 -17.05
CA LEU A 428 -5.52 -17.05 -18.12
C LEU A 428 -4.54 -17.48 -19.22
N GLY A 429 -3.33 -17.90 -18.86
CA GLY A 429 -2.33 -18.29 -19.85
C GLY A 429 -2.79 -19.47 -20.70
N THR A 430 -3.48 -20.47 -20.10
CA THR A 430 -4.02 -21.60 -20.87
C THR A 430 -5.16 -21.18 -21.80
N SER A 431 -5.99 -20.21 -21.41
CA SER A 431 -7.10 -19.73 -22.27
C SER A 431 -6.64 -18.80 -23.39
N THR A 432 -5.49 -18.13 -23.23
CA THR A 432 -5.00 -17.11 -24.17
C THR A 432 -3.80 -17.55 -25.01
N GLY A 433 -3.26 -18.76 -24.77
CA GLY A 433 -2.04 -19.25 -25.44
C GLY A 433 -2.13 -19.30 -26.97
N GLY A 434 -3.28 -19.68 -27.51
CA GLY A 434 -3.53 -19.67 -28.96
C GLY A 434 -3.55 -18.25 -29.54
N GLU A 435 -4.25 -17.33 -28.90
CA GLU A 435 -4.35 -15.93 -29.33
C GLU A 435 -2.99 -15.22 -29.28
N LEU A 436 -2.16 -15.55 -28.29
CA LEU A 436 -0.81 -14.98 -28.17
C LEU A 436 0.04 -15.32 -29.39
N ILE A 437 -0.03 -16.53 -29.92
CA ILE A 437 0.68 -16.92 -31.14
C ILE A 437 0.10 -16.22 -32.36
N ASN A 438 -1.23 -16.10 -32.45
CA ASN A 438 -1.89 -15.37 -33.53
C ASN A 438 -1.38 -13.93 -33.64
N ILE A 439 -1.12 -13.25 -32.51
CA ILE A 439 -0.54 -11.90 -32.53
C ILE A 439 0.83 -11.88 -33.21
N PHE A 440 1.68 -12.88 -32.98
CA PHE A 440 3.02 -12.93 -33.58
C PHE A 440 3.03 -13.30 -35.07
N ILE A 441 2.05 -14.06 -35.54
CA ILE A 441 1.92 -14.48 -36.95
C ILE A 441 1.25 -13.39 -37.79
N ASN A 442 0.49 -12.49 -37.18
CA ASN A 442 -0.24 -11.43 -37.88
C ASN A 442 0.71 -10.51 -38.67
N PRO A 443 0.40 -10.11 -39.91
CA PRO A 443 1.24 -9.21 -40.72
C PRO A 443 1.62 -7.89 -40.05
N GLY A 444 0.79 -7.37 -39.13
CA GLY A 444 1.04 -6.17 -38.32
C GLY A 444 1.87 -6.38 -37.04
N SER A 445 2.31 -7.61 -36.76
CA SER A 445 2.93 -7.99 -35.48
C SER A 445 4.14 -7.13 -35.11
N THR A 446 5.00 -6.79 -36.06
CA THR A 446 6.20 -5.98 -35.82
C THR A 446 5.83 -4.60 -35.29
N LEU A 447 4.85 -3.92 -35.89
CA LEU A 447 4.38 -2.62 -35.44
C LEU A 447 3.68 -2.72 -34.09
N PHE A 448 2.86 -3.76 -33.90
CA PHE A 448 2.13 -3.99 -32.65
C PHE A 448 3.08 -4.26 -31.48
N VAL A 449 4.07 -5.14 -31.63
CA VAL A 449 5.03 -5.48 -30.58
C VAL A 449 6.00 -4.33 -30.29
N SER A 450 6.52 -3.66 -31.33
CA SER A 450 7.36 -2.48 -31.15
C SER A 450 6.59 -1.34 -30.48
N GLY A 451 5.34 -1.13 -30.88
CA GLY A 451 4.42 -0.19 -30.24
C GLY A 451 4.12 -0.54 -28.78
N ALA A 452 3.95 -1.83 -28.47
CA ALA A 452 3.78 -2.30 -27.09
C ALA A 452 5.01 -1.96 -26.23
N ILE A 453 6.24 -2.15 -26.76
CA ILE A 453 7.48 -1.78 -26.05
C ILE A 453 7.51 -0.26 -25.79
N LEU A 454 7.20 0.57 -26.78
CA LEU A 454 7.13 2.01 -26.59
C LEU A 454 6.05 2.41 -25.58
N LEU A 455 4.89 1.75 -25.64
CA LEU A 455 3.77 2.01 -24.73
C LEU A 455 4.10 1.65 -23.28
N ALA A 456 4.98 0.69 -23.04
CA ALA A 456 5.45 0.36 -21.70
C ALA A 456 6.18 1.53 -21.01
N PHE A 457 6.85 2.41 -21.79
CA PHE A 457 7.76 3.42 -21.24
C PHE A 457 7.34 4.86 -21.50
N LEU A 458 6.81 5.18 -22.70
CA LEU A 458 6.49 6.56 -23.07
C LEU A 458 5.51 7.24 -22.10
N PRO A 459 4.38 6.63 -21.67
CA PRO A 459 3.47 7.26 -20.73
C PRO A 459 4.16 7.64 -19.42
N VAL A 460 5.08 6.81 -18.93
CA VAL A 460 5.84 7.05 -17.70
C VAL A 460 6.78 8.24 -17.86
N ILE A 461 7.55 8.27 -18.96
CA ILE A 461 8.50 9.36 -19.27
C ILE A 461 7.77 10.70 -19.40
N PHE A 462 6.69 10.72 -20.18
CA PHE A 462 5.90 11.94 -20.40
C PHE A 462 5.19 12.40 -19.13
N THR A 463 4.65 11.47 -18.32
CA THR A 463 4.03 11.81 -17.04
C THR A 463 5.05 12.44 -16.08
N TYR A 464 6.26 11.88 -16.00
CA TYR A 464 7.30 12.44 -15.16
C TYR A 464 7.71 13.83 -15.63
N GLY A 465 8.02 13.99 -16.92
CA GLY A 465 8.38 15.28 -17.49
C GLY A 465 7.29 16.33 -17.31
N PHE A 466 6.04 16.00 -17.64
CA PHE A 466 4.91 16.92 -17.46
C PHE A 466 4.71 17.29 -15.98
N SER A 467 4.77 16.32 -15.07
CA SER A 467 4.57 16.57 -13.65
C SER A 467 5.67 17.45 -13.05
N THR A 468 6.93 17.26 -13.43
CA THR A 468 8.06 18.02 -12.88
C THR A 468 8.22 19.40 -13.52
N PHE A 469 8.09 19.53 -14.84
CA PHE A 469 8.33 20.80 -15.55
C PHE A 469 7.09 21.67 -15.69
N VAL A 470 5.92 21.07 -15.94
CA VAL A 470 4.67 21.83 -16.13
C VAL A 470 3.93 22.02 -14.81
N LEU A 471 3.69 20.94 -14.07
CA LEU A 471 2.98 21.00 -12.79
C LEU A 471 3.90 21.39 -11.62
N ARG A 472 5.21 21.50 -11.85
CA ARG A 472 6.25 21.89 -10.86
C ARG A 472 6.18 21.04 -9.59
N LYS A 473 5.93 19.74 -9.75
CA LYS A 473 5.94 18.80 -8.63
C LYS A 473 7.37 18.43 -8.26
N ASP A 474 7.56 18.08 -7.00
CA ASP A 474 8.85 17.58 -6.54
C ASP A 474 9.25 16.31 -7.32
N PRO A 475 10.48 16.24 -7.85
CA PRO A 475 10.94 15.11 -8.66
C PRO A 475 10.98 13.78 -7.89
N LEU A 476 11.33 13.77 -6.59
CA LEU A 476 11.42 12.56 -5.79
C LEU A 476 10.02 12.07 -5.39
N GLU A 477 9.11 12.97 -5.00
CA GLU A 477 7.71 12.64 -4.77
C GLU A 477 7.05 12.10 -6.05
N THR A 478 7.36 12.69 -7.22
CA THR A 478 6.82 12.26 -8.53
C THR A 478 7.22 10.82 -8.87
N VAL A 479 8.44 10.38 -8.53
CA VAL A 479 8.84 8.96 -8.64
C VAL A 479 7.88 8.07 -7.87
N GLY A 480 7.60 8.41 -6.60
CA GLY A 480 6.65 7.67 -5.77
C GLY A 480 5.22 7.69 -6.32
N LEU A 481 4.76 8.85 -6.81
CA LEU A 481 3.42 8.98 -7.40
C LEU A 481 3.24 8.10 -8.64
N ILE A 482 4.23 8.04 -9.52
CA ILE A 482 4.18 7.18 -10.72
C ILE A 482 4.26 5.70 -10.32
N ALA A 483 5.19 5.33 -9.43
CA ALA A 483 5.30 3.95 -8.95
C ALA A 483 3.99 3.49 -8.27
N GLY A 484 3.34 4.35 -7.48
CA GLY A 484 2.05 4.09 -6.86
C GLY A 484 0.92 3.99 -7.89
N THR A 485 0.90 4.86 -8.89
CA THR A 485 -0.07 4.81 -9.99
C THR A 485 -0.02 3.46 -10.71
N LEU A 486 1.19 2.95 -10.96
CA LEU A 486 1.43 1.65 -11.60
C LEU A 486 1.30 0.46 -10.65
N ASN A 487 0.95 0.68 -9.38
CA ASN A 487 0.88 -0.36 -8.34
C ASN A 487 2.18 -1.17 -8.18
N SER A 488 3.34 -0.58 -8.49
CA SER A 488 4.64 -1.25 -8.52
C SER A 488 5.44 -0.98 -7.24
N THR A 489 5.24 -1.84 -6.23
CA THR A 489 6.05 -1.82 -5.00
C THR A 489 7.53 -2.04 -5.30
N SER A 490 7.86 -2.90 -6.28
CA SER A 490 9.24 -3.14 -6.70
C SER A 490 9.91 -1.89 -7.25
N ALA A 491 9.17 -1.02 -7.96
CA ALA A 491 9.72 0.23 -8.49
C ALA A 491 10.07 1.22 -7.37
N VAL A 492 9.21 1.36 -6.35
CA VAL A 492 9.51 2.25 -5.23
C VAL A 492 10.67 1.72 -4.37
N LEU A 493 10.74 0.42 -4.12
CA LEU A 493 11.85 -0.17 -3.37
C LEU A 493 13.19 -0.01 -4.12
N ASN A 494 13.21 -0.30 -5.42
CA ASN A 494 14.42 -0.08 -6.23
C ASN A 494 14.81 1.40 -6.30
N SER A 495 13.83 2.31 -6.36
CA SER A 495 14.12 3.74 -6.33
C SER A 495 14.71 4.20 -5.00
N ASN A 496 14.31 3.59 -3.86
CA ASN A 496 14.92 3.85 -2.56
C ASN A 496 16.41 3.49 -2.54
N GLU A 497 16.76 2.36 -3.13
CA GLU A 497 18.16 1.90 -3.24
C GLU A 497 19.00 2.78 -4.17
N VAL A 498 18.47 3.13 -5.34
CA VAL A 498 19.16 3.94 -6.36
C VAL A 498 19.34 5.39 -5.90
N LEU A 499 18.28 5.99 -5.34
CA LEU A 499 18.27 7.40 -4.93
C LEU A 499 18.76 7.60 -3.49
N LYS A 500 18.97 6.51 -2.73
CA LYS A 500 19.42 6.50 -1.32
C LYS A 500 18.54 7.36 -0.41
N THR A 501 17.24 7.31 -0.62
CA THR A 501 16.23 8.04 0.15
C THR A 501 14.91 7.29 0.11
N ASP A 502 14.02 7.56 1.07
CA ASP A 502 12.68 6.97 1.21
C ASP A 502 11.55 8.00 1.05
N ILE A 503 11.89 9.22 0.62
CA ILE A 503 10.95 10.34 0.41
C ILE A 503 9.76 9.93 -0.45
N GLN A 504 10.01 9.12 -1.48
CA GLN A 504 9.00 8.63 -2.43
C GLN A 504 7.98 7.67 -1.83
N ASN A 505 8.26 7.05 -0.67
CA ASN A 505 7.36 6.06 -0.07
C ASN A 505 6.00 6.63 0.33
N THR A 506 5.97 7.84 0.87
CA THR A 506 4.73 8.51 1.25
C THR A 506 3.86 8.84 0.03
N ALA A 507 4.49 9.29 -1.04
CA ALA A 507 3.82 9.60 -2.30
C ALA A 507 3.31 8.32 -2.99
N PHE A 508 4.08 7.23 -2.94
CA PHE A 508 3.66 5.90 -3.39
C PHE A 508 2.41 5.41 -2.66
N ALA A 509 2.46 5.42 -1.32
CA ALA A 509 1.33 4.95 -0.50
C ALA A 509 0.03 5.73 -0.78
N PHE A 510 0.16 7.03 -1.11
CA PHE A 510 -0.96 7.87 -1.54
C PHE A 510 -1.49 7.49 -2.92
N ALA A 511 -0.60 7.33 -3.91
CA ALA A 511 -1.00 7.10 -5.30
C ALA A 511 -1.48 5.66 -5.56
N TYR A 512 -1.05 4.69 -4.76
CA TYR A 512 -1.37 3.27 -4.93
C TYR A 512 -2.88 2.97 -5.01
N PRO A 513 -3.75 3.38 -4.06
CA PRO A 513 -5.18 3.11 -4.16
C PRO A 513 -5.85 3.91 -5.29
N VAL A 514 -5.38 5.13 -5.57
CA VAL A 514 -5.89 5.97 -6.67
C VAL A 514 -5.56 5.32 -8.01
N GLY A 515 -4.32 4.87 -8.19
CA GLY A 515 -3.85 4.18 -9.39
C GLY A 515 -4.64 2.91 -9.66
N LEU A 516 -4.94 2.13 -8.62
CA LEU A 516 -5.72 0.90 -8.74
C LEU A 516 -7.14 1.16 -9.28
N ILE A 517 -7.84 2.16 -8.73
CA ILE A 517 -9.18 2.52 -9.19
C ILE A 517 -9.13 3.05 -10.62
N LEU A 518 -8.20 3.98 -10.89
CA LEU A 518 -8.05 4.56 -12.22
C LEU A 518 -7.67 3.51 -13.26
N ALA A 519 -6.83 2.52 -12.90
CA ALA A 519 -6.49 1.43 -13.81
C ALA A 519 -7.74 0.68 -14.28
N ILE A 520 -8.62 0.27 -13.35
CA ILE A 520 -9.84 -0.46 -13.69
C ILE A 520 -10.78 0.41 -14.52
N LEU A 521 -11.13 1.61 -14.02
CA LEU A 521 -12.10 2.48 -14.68
C LEU A 521 -11.61 2.96 -16.06
N SER A 522 -10.33 3.33 -16.18
CA SER A 522 -9.77 3.80 -17.44
C SER A 522 -9.61 2.67 -18.46
N THR A 523 -9.32 1.45 -18.04
CA THR A 523 -9.24 0.30 -18.95
C THR A 523 -10.62 -0.05 -19.51
N GLU A 524 -11.65 -0.06 -18.66
CA GLU A 524 -13.03 -0.28 -19.13
C GLU A 524 -13.51 0.83 -20.07
N LEU A 525 -13.19 2.08 -19.74
CA LEU A 525 -13.49 3.22 -20.62
C LEU A 525 -12.72 3.13 -21.94
N PHE A 526 -11.44 2.76 -21.89
CA PHE A 526 -10.62 2.59 -23.07
C PHE A 526 -11.09 1.42 -23.94
N GLN A 527 -11.64 0.35 -23.36
CA GLN A 527 -12.23 -0.75 -24.09
C GLN A 527 -13.38 -0.26 -24.99
N ILE A 528 -14.24 0.61 -24.48
CA ILE A 528 -15.31 1.22 -25.29
C ILE A 528 -14.71 2.10 -26.39
N LEU A 529 -13.72 2.95 -26.04
CA LEU A 529 -13.05 3.83 -26.99
C LEU A 529 -12.34 3.06 -28.10
N SER A 530 -11.67 1.95 -27.78
CA SER A 530 -10.94 1.12 -28.74
C SER A 530 -11.85 0.49 -29.79
N LEU A 531 -13.10 0.14 -29.46
CA LEU A 531 -14.08 -0.32 -30.44
C LEU A 531 -14.35 0.73 -31.51
N PHE A 532 -14.55 2.01 -31.12
CA PHE A 532 -14.74 3.11 -32.08
C PHE A 532 -13.51 3.40 -32.92
N ILE A 533 -12.31 3.33 -32.31
CA ILE A 533 -11.05 3.58 -33.02
C ILE A 533 -10.82 2.50 -34.09
N VAL A 534 -10.97 1.20 -33.75
CA VAL A 534 -10.76 0.10 -34.68
C VAL A 534 -11.81 0.10 -35.80
N GLN A 535 -13.08 0.43 -35.50
CA GLN A 535 -14.12 0.58 -36.52
C GLN A 535 -13.84 1.69 -37.55
N ARG A 536 -13.14 2.74 -37.14
CA ARG A 536 -12.74 3.84 -38.06
C ARG A 536 -11.46 3.57 -38.84
N ALA A 537 -10.61 2.69 -38.32
CA ALA A 537 -9.34 2.33 -38.95
C ALA A 537 -9.49 1.22 -40.03
N ASN A 538 -10.59 0.48 -40.00
CA ASN A 538 -11.05 -0.47 -41.05
C ASN A 538 -11.88 0.26 -42.11
#